data_3a5b351d87e0fc41813e1c3c48c602be
#
_entry.id   3a5b351d87e0fc41813e1c3c48c602be
#
_cell.length_a   1.000
_cell.length_b   1.000
_cell.length_c   1.000
_cell.angle_alpha   90.00
_cell.angle_beta   90.00
_cell.angle_gamma   90.00
#
_symmetry.space_group_name_H-M   'P 1'
#
loop_
_entity.id
_entity.type
_entity.pdbx_description
1 polymer ?
#
loop_
_entity_poly.entity_id
_entity_poly.type
_entity_poly.pdbx_seq_one_letter_code
_entity_poly.pdbx_strand_id
1 'polypeptide(L)'
;MSFLIEIVLAFFGGIFGAYVGSIASFVFCGALGLIGVGIFVATGNMDFITNVALGPVFTPQIAFAGGVAAASYYGMKSRKKLVPADMVLPGNNIVAPLATTGDFPTLLVGGAFAMLSQALCILLKNYAPFKVDSPALALIIVAFIGRLVFDDSGILGKNFKLSERLNYNLNQTAFHLLAAYAIALGMTYFVEITGVPTFGFLLGGLVLAFGMFGVPIPANHHVSMVAAFAFGVIPNIWIAAIFGPLAWLTADVLARLFNTDVESHIDPPAFTIALFSMILLNI
;
A
#
# COMPACT_ATOMS: atom_id res chain seq x y z
N MET A 1 -7.08 10.26 20.50
CA MET A 1 -7.84 11.21 19.62
C MET A 1 -9.29 10.74 19.57
N SER A 2 -10.29 11.62 19.43
CA SER A 2 -11.67 11.13 19.26
C SER A 2 -11.87 10.56 17.85
N PHE A 3 -12.75 9.56 17.73
CA PHE A 3 -13.12 8.93 16.47
C PHE A 3 -13.47 9.96 15.38
N LEU A 4 -14.26 10.97 15.74
CA LEU A 4 -14.68 12.01 14.79
C LEU A 4 -13.48 12.78 14.22
N ILE A 5 -12.53 13.15 15.07
CA ILE A 5 -11.32 13.88 14.64
C ILE A 5 -10.49 13.02 13.69
N GLU A 6 -10.31 11.74 13.99
CA GLU A 6 -9.58 10.82 13.11
C GLU A 6 -10.21 10.69 11.72
N ILE A 7 -11.54 10.57 11.66
CA ILE A 7 -12.27 10.49 10.39
C ILE A 7 -12.18 11.79 9.59
N VAL A 8 -12.28 12.95 10.26
CA VAL A 8 -12.14 14.26 9.60
C VAL A 8 -10.71 14.44 9.07
N LEU A 9 -9.70 14.08 9.86
CA LEU A 9 -8.30 14.13 9.40
C LEU A 9 -8.04 13.16 8.23
N ALA A 10 -8.66 12.00 8.26
CA ALA A 10 -8.57 11.04 7.16
C ALA A 10 -9.15 11.62 5.85
N PHE A 11 -10.25 12.39 5.90
CA PHE A 11 -10.77 13.09 4.73
C PHE A 11 -9.71 13.99 4.08
N PHE A 12 -9.05 14.81 4.88
CA PHE A 12 -7.98 15.68 4.38
C PHE A 12 -6.75 14.91 3.93
N GLY A 13 -6.40 13.80 4.61
CA GLY A 13 -5.35 12.87 4.18
C GLY A 13 -5.63 12.26 2.81
N GLY A 14 -6.88 11.87 2.54
CA GLY A 14 -7.31 11.38 1.23
C GLY A 14 -7.26 12.43 0.13
N ILE A 15 -7.64 13.68 0.43
CA ILE A 15 -7.47 14.82 -0.49
C ILE A 15 -5.98 15.02 -0.79
N PHE A 16 -5.11 14.99 0.23
CA PHE A 16 -3.67 15.09 0.03
C PHE A 16 -3.16 13.98 -0.89
N GLY A 17 -3.53 12.72 -0.63
CA GLY A 17 -3.14 11.58 -1.47
C GLY A 17 -3.61 11.70 -2.92
N ALA A 18 -4.83 12.17 -3.15
CA ALA A 18 -5.34 12.47 -4.48
C ALA A 18 -4.55 13.60 -5.17
N TYR A 19 -4.26 14.67 -4.43
CA TYR A 19 -3.58 15.84 -4.94
C TYR A 19 -2.15 15.55 -5.40
N VAL A 20 -1.35 14.85 -4.57
CA VAL A 20 0.06 14.56 -4.86
C VAL A 20 0.29 13.26 -5.63
N GLY A 21 -0.69 12.38 -5.70
CA GLY A 21 -0.58 11.00 -6.20
C GLY A 21 -0.35 9.98 -5.09
N SER A 22 -0.90 8.77 -5.26
CA SER A 22 -0.86 7.73 -4.22
C SER A 22 0.58 7.34 -3.85
N ILE A 23 1.43 7.08 -4.86
CA ILE A 23 2.83 6.72 -4.62
C ILE A 23 3.57 7.83 -3.88
N ALA A 24 3.40 9.10 -4.30
CA ALA A 24 4.03 10.24 -3.62
C ALA A 24 3.59 10.33 -2.15
N SER A 25 2.31 10.14 -1.85
CA SER A 25 1.82 10.15 -0.47
C SER A 25 2.45 9.06 0.38
N PHE A 26 2.71 7.87 -0.17
CA PHE A 26 3.40 6.79 0.53
C PHE A 26 4.90 7.07 0.70
N VAL A 27 5.54 7.73 -0.27
CA VAL A 27 6.92 8.23 -0.12
C VAL A 27 7.01 9.20 1.06
N PHE A 28 6.05 10.12 1.22
CA PHE A 28 5.98 11.01 2.39
C PHE A 28 5.85 10.22 3.70
N CYS A 29 4.97 9.22 3.74
CA CYS A 29 4.85 8.34 4.90
C CYS A 29 6.18 7.66 5.24
N GLY A 30 6.86 7.10 4.24
CA GLY A 30 8.17 6.45 4.40
C GLY A 30 9.24 7.42 4.94
N ALA A 31 9.34 8.61 4.35
CA ALA A 31 10.31 9.63 4.77
C ALA A 31 10.07 10.09 6.22
N LEU A 32 8.83 10.45 6.56
CA LEU A 32 8.46 10.84 7.92
C LEU A 32 8.68 9.70 8.90
N GLY A 33 8.37 8.47 8.50
CA GLY A 33 8.57 7.29 9.34
C GLY A 33 10.04 7.04 9.66
N LEU A 34 10.95 7.19 8.70
CA LEU A 34 12.39 7.03 8.95
C LEU A 34 12.96 8.15 9.84
N ILE A 35 12.45 9.37 9.73
CA ILE A 35 12.75 10.44 10.71
C ILE A 35 12.30 9.98 12.10
N GLY A 36 11.10 9.43 12.21
CA GLY A 36 10.57 8.90 13.46
C GLY A 36 11.39 7.73 14.02
N VAL A 37 11.93 6.85 13.16
CA VAL A 37 12.85 5.79 13.59
C VAL A 37 14.12 6.39 14.21
N GLY A 38 14.70 7.41 13.58
CA GLY A 38 15.85 8.13 14.13
C GLY A 38 15.55 8.74 15.51
N ILE A 39 14.39 9.37 15.67
CA ILE A 39 13.92 9.92 16.95
C ILE A 39 13.76 8.79 17.99
N PHE A 40 13.12 7.67 17.60
CA PHE A 40 12.93 6.53 18.50
C PHE A 40 14.25 5.94 18.98
N VAL A 41 15.20 5.70 18.08
CA VAL A 41 16.53 5.16 18.45
C VAL A 41 17.28 6.12 19.39
N ALA A 42 17.11 7.43 19.22
CA ALA A 42 17.78 8.43 20.05
C ALA A 42 17.10 8.65 21.41
N THR A 43 15.77 8.51 21.51
CA THR A 43 14.98 8.95 22.68
C THR A 43 14.10 7.89 23.32
N GLY A 44 13.87 6.76 22.64
CA GLY A 44 12.88 5.74 23.03
C GLY A 44 11.43 6.13 22.75
N ASN A 45 11.15 7.29 22.11
CA ASN A 45 9.79 7.79 21.88
C ASN A 45 9.30 7.41 20.48
N MET A 46 8.20 6.63 20.40
CA MET A 46 7.54 6.17 19.17
C MET A 46 6.50 7.15 18.61
N ASP A 47 6.20 8.24 19.30
CA ASP A 47 5.05 9.11 18.98
C ASP A 47 5.11 9.69 17.57
N PHE A 48 6.31 10.00 17.07
CA PHE A 48 6.45 10.54 15.72
C PHE A 48 6.11 9.49 14.64
N ILE A 49 6.50 8.23 14.85
CA ILE A 49 6.12 7.13 13.95
C ILE A 49 4.60 6.94 13.99
N THR A 50 4.03 6.79 15.20
CA THR A 50 2.65 6.37 15.38
C THR A 50 1.62 7.46 15.09
N ASN A 51 1.94 8.72 15.40
CA ASN A 51 0.98 9.82 15.31
C ASN A 51 1.21 10.74 14.11
N VAL A 52 2.41 10.71 13.49
CA VAL A 52 2.73 11.53 12.32
C VAL A 52 2.83 10.65 11.08
N ALA A 53 3.83 9.78 10.98
CA ALA A 53 4.06 8.98 9.77
C ALA A 53 2.92 7.99 9.50
N LEU A 54 2.54 7.20 10.52
CA LEU A 54 1.44 6.24 10.48
C LEU A 54 0.18 6.79 11.16
N GLY A 55 0.10 8.11 11.30
CA GLY A 55 -1.01 8.83 11.88
C GLY A 55 -2.17 9.06 10.90
N PRO A 56 -3.20 9.82 11.32
CA PRO A 56 -4.49 9.90 10.63
C PRO A 56 -4.48 10.72 9.33
N VAL A 57 -3.32 11.08 8.80
CA VAL A 57 -3.17 11.82 7.55
C VAL A 57 -2.33 11.06 6.52
N PHE A 58 -1.11 10.63 6.89
CA PHE A 58 -0.13 10.13 5.92
C PHE A 58 -0.12 8.61 5.78
N THR A 59 -0.74 7.89 6.71
CA THR A 59 -0.76 6.43 6.67
C THR A 59 -1.40 5.88 5.37
N PRO A 60 -0.90 4.76 4.80
CA PRO A 60 -1.33 4.29 3.48
C PRO A 60 -2.83 4.00 3.35
N GLN A 61 -3.49 3.46 4.37
CA GLN A 61 -4.94 3.23 4.32
C GLN A 61 -5.74 4.53 4.22
N ILE A 62 -5.11 5.69 4.41
CA ILE A 62 -5.72 7.01 4.28
C ILE A 62 -5.25 7.69 3.00
N ALA A 63 -4.01 8.19 2.98
CA ALA A 63 -3.54 9.00 1.87
C ALA A 63 -3.39 8.20 0.57
N PHE A 64 -2.76 7.03 0.63
CA PHE A 64 -2.59 6.18 -0.55
C PHE A 64 -3.95 5.65 -1.04
N ALA A 65 -4.80 5.12 -0.14
CA ALA A 65 -6.12 4.60 -0.50
C ALA A 65 -7.02 5.69 -1.13
N GLY A 66 -7.01 6.90 -0.56
CA GLY A 66 -7.73 8.05 -1.11
C GLY A 66 -7.23 8.42 -2.52
N GLY A 67 -5.92 8.43 -2.72
CA GLY A 67 -5.31 8.68 -4.03
C GLY A 67 -5.69 7.61 -5.07
N VAL A 68 -5.67 6.31 -4.69
CA VAL A 68 -6.08 5.19 -5.56
C VAL A 68 -7.55 5.34 -5.98
N ALA A 69 -8.44 5.64 -5.06
CA ALA A 69 -9.86 5.82 -5.36
C ALA A 69 -10.10 7.04 -6.27
N ALA A 70 -9.40 8.14 -6.00
CA ALA A 70 -9.46 9.35 -6.82
C ALA A 70 -8.94 9.10 -8.25
N ALA A 71 -7.82 8.37 -8.41
CA ALA A 71 -7.30 7.98 -9.72
C ALA A 71 -8.32 7.12 -10.49
N SER A 72 -8.93 6.13 -9.82
CA SER A 72 -9.95 5.26 -10.43
C SER A 72 -11.18 6.05 -10.87
N TYR A 73 -11.66 6.99 -10.05
CA TYR A 73 -12.75 7.89 -10.39
C TYR A 73 -12.42 8.79 -11.58
N TYR A 74 -11.23 9.41 -11.57
CA TYR A 74 -10.80 10.27 -12.68
C TYR A 74 -10.63 9.47 -13.98
N GLY A 75 -10.09 8.25 -13.91
CA GLY A 75 -10.01 7.33 -15.04
C GLY A 75 -11.39 6.96 -15.60
N MET A 76 -12.39 6.75 -14.76
CA MET A 76 -13.78 6.57 -15.21
C MET A 76 -14.27 7.80 -15.99
N LYS A 77 -14.01 9.01 -15.49
CA LYS A 77 -14.37 10.26 -16.20
C LYS A 77 -13.63 10.36 -17.54
N SER A 78 -12.36 9.99 -17.59
CA SER A 78 -11.53 9.95 -18.81
C SER A 78 -12.15 9.02 -19.86
N ARG A 79 -12.51 7.79 -19.50
CA ARG A 79 -13.15 6.82 -20.39
C ARG A 79 -14.52 7.30 -20.90
N LYS A 80 -15.27 7.99 -20.05
CA LYS A 80 -16.58 8.57 -20.40
C LYS A 80 -16.46 9.89 -21.17
N LYS A 81 -15.25 10.34 -21.49
CA LYS A 81 -14.98 11.61 -22.20
C LYS A 81 -15.55 12.84 -21.46
N LEU A 82 -15.51 12.80 -20.13
CA LEU A 82 -15.98 13.90 -19.26
C LEU A 82 -14.83 14.82 -18.81
N VAL A 83 -13.63 14.62 -19.38
CA VAL A 83 -12.44 15.44 -19.14
C VAL A 83 -11.88 15.92 -20.48
N PRO A 84 -11.11 17.02 -20.52
CA PRO A 84 -10.42 17.49 -21.73
C PRO A 84 -9.50 16.41 -22.31
N ALA A 85 -9.36 16.37 -23.64
CA ALA A 85 -8.59 15.31 -24.33
C ALA A 85 -7.09 15.30 -23.98
N ASP A 86 -6.55 16.43 -23.62
CA ASP A 86 -5.16 16.63 -23.17
C ASP A 86 -4.94 16.31 -21.69
N MET A 87 -6.01 16.03 -20.94
CA MET A 87 -5.99 15.70 -19.50
C MET A 87 -6.41 14.25 -19.23
N VAL A 88 -6.49 13.39 -20.23
CA VAL A 88 -6.89 12.00 -20.06
C VAL A 88 -5.83 11.22 -19.26
N LEU A 89 -6.26 10.59 -18.16
CA LEU A 89 -5.42 9.72 -17.35
C LEU A 89 -6.12 8.36 -17.15
N PRO A 90 -5.37 7.25 -17.22
CA PRO A 90 -5.92 5.93 -16.89
C PRO A 90 -6.14 5.80 -15.37
N GLY A 91 -7.19 5.14 -14.96
CA GLY A 91 -7.57 5.03 -13.55
C GLY A 91 -6.68 4.10 -12.72
N ASN A 92 -5.83 3.30 -13.35
CA ASN A 92 -4.80 2.50 -12.70
C ASN A 92 -3.46 3.24 -12.53
N ASN A 93 -3.36 4.49 -12.99
CA ASN A 93 -2.16 5.32 -12.82
C ASN A 93 -2.15 5.96 -11.42
N ILE A 94 -1.58 5.26 -10.46
CA ILE A 94 -1.46 5.70 -9.07
C ILE A 94 -0.23 6.59 -8.80
N VAL A 95 0.59 6.84 -9.82
CA VAL A 95 1.77 7.71 -9.74
C VAL A 95 1.42 9.16 -10.06
N ALA A 96 0.55 9.37 -11.04
CA ALA A 96 0.20 10.71 -11.50
C ALA A 96 -0.49 11.54 -10.39
N PRO A 97 0.01 12.76 -10.11
CA PRO A 97 -0.69 13.69 -9.24
C PRO A 97 -1.94 14.22 -9.94
N LEU A 98 -3.08 14.25 -9.23
CA LEU A 98 -4.31 14.82 -9.79
C LEU A 98 -4.42 16.33 -9.59
N ALA A 99 -3.40 16.95 -8.97
CA ALA A 99 -3.29 18.41 -8.83
C ALA A 99 -3.39 19.15 -10.16
N THR A 100 -2.85 18.55 -11.24
CA THR A 100 -2.83 19.16 -12.58
C THR A 100 -4.19 19.16 -13.27
N THR A 101 -5.13 18.34 -12.79
CA THR A 101 -6.44 18.17 -13.42
C THR A 101 -7.44 19.28 -13.11
N GLY A 102 -7.26 19.98 -11.97
CA GLY A 102 -8.23 20.98 -11.48
C GLY A 102 -9.60 20.41 -11.14
N ASP A 103 -9.76 19.07 -11.11
CA ASP A 103 -11.04 18.39 -10.93
C ASP A 103 -11.40 18.25 -9.45
N PHE A 104 -12.12 19.25 -8.92
CA PHE A 104 -12.53 19.29 -7.53
C PHE A 104 -13.31 18.03 -7.04
N PRO A 105 -14.30 17.47 -7.79
CA PRO A 105 -14.98 16.25 -7.38
C PRO A 105 -14.04 15.06 -7.16
N THR A 106 -12.96 14.96 -7.93
CA THR A 106 -11.97 13.89 -7.78
C THR A 106 -11.25 13.95 -6.43
N LEU A 107 -10.93 15.14 -5.93
CA LEU A 107 -10.34 15.30 -4.60
C LEU A 107 -11.32 14.89 -3.49
N LEU A 108 -12.60 15.24 -3.64
CA LEU A 108 -13.64 14.83 -2.67
C LEU A 108 -13.84 13.31 -2.62
N VAL A 109 -13.78 12.63 -3.76
CA VAL A 109 -13.82 11.16 -3.81
C VAL A 109 -12.63 10.58 -3.05
N GLY A 110 -11.42 11.13 -3.24
CA GLY A 110 -10.24 10.72 -2.48
C GLY A 110 -10.45 10.86 -0.96
N GLY A 111 -10.97 12.01 -0.53
CA GLY A 111 -11.32 12.24 0.88
C GLY A 111 -12.35 11.25 1.41
N ALA A 112 -13.46 11.04 0.68
CA ALA A 112 -14.53 10.14 1.10
C ALA A 112 -14.07 8.68 1.24
N PHE A 113 -13.25 8.18 0.29
CA PHE A 113 -12.71 6.83 0.36
C PHE A 113 -11.68 6.67 1.48
N ALA A 114 -10.89 7.70 1.78
CA ALA A 114 -9.99 7.69 2.93
C ALA A 114 -10.74 7.65 4.27
N MET A 115 -11.86 8.39 4.39
CA MET A 115 -12.74 8.29 5.56
C MET A 115 -13.30 6.89 5.72
N LEU A 116 -13.78 6.28 4.63
CA LEU A 116 -14.31 4.92 4.63
C LEU A 116 -13.22 3.93 5.04
N SER A 117 -12.02 4.05 4.48
CA SER A 117 -10.89 3.19 4.80
C SER A 117 -10.47 3.32 6.27
N GLN A 118 -10.40 4.53 6.81
CA GLN A 118 -10.08 4.73 8.23
C GLN A 118 -11.17 4.18 9.15
N ALA A 119 -12.45 4.37 8.80
CA ALA A 119 -13.55 3.80 9.56
C ALA A 119 -13.47 2.26 9.60
N LEU A 120 -13.23 1.63 8.44
CA LEU A 120 -13.02 0.18 8.34
C LEU A 120 -11.79 -0.28 9.14
N CYS A 121 -10.68 0.45 9.07
CA CYS A 121 -9.47 0.17 9.84
C CYS A 121 -9.76 0.15 11.34
N ILE A 122 -10.48 1.16 11.86
CA ILE A 122 -10.88 1.24 13.27
C ILE A 122 -11.82 0.08 13.64
N LEU A 123 -12.80 -0.24 12.80
CA LEU A 123 -13.71 -1.36 13.03
C LEU A 123 -12.97 -2.70 13.06
N LEU A 124 -12.10 -2.95 12.09
CA LEU A 124 -11.27 -4.16 12.04
C LEU A 124 -10.37 -4.29 13.26
N LYS A 125 -9.69 -3.21 13.65
CA LYS A 125 -8.79 -3.18 14.79
C LYS A 125 -9.51 -3.53 16.10
N ASN A 126 -10.77 -3.08 16.29
CA ASN A 126 -11.49 -3.20 17.55
C ASN A 126 -12.41 -4.42 17.60
N TYR A 127 -12.91 -4.91 16.49
CA TYR A 127 -14.00 -5.90 16.46
C TYR A 127 -13.71 -7.14 15.61
N ALA A 128 -12.63 -7.20 14.84
CA ALA A 128 -12.29 -8.43 14.11
C ALA A 128 -12.02 -9.58 15.11
N PRO A 129 -12.57 -10.78 14.89
CA PRO A 129 -12.37 -11.92 15.76
C PRO A 129 -10.97 -12.56 15.64
N PHE A 130 -10.11 -12.00 14.80
CA PHE A 130 -8.74 -12.42 14.54
C PHE A 130 -7.82 -11.22 14.43
N LYS A 131 -6.53 -11.42 14.70
CA LYS A 131 -5.53 -10.36 14.50
C LYS A 131 -5.21 -10.23 13.00
N VAL A 132 -5.12 -9.02 12.52
CA VAL A 132 -4.79 -8.68 11.14
C VAL A 132 -4.14 -7.30 11.09
N ASP A 133 -3.32 -7.05 10.09
CA ASP A 133 -2.92 -5.69 9.74
C ASP A 133 -4.16 -4.95 9.22
N SER A 134 -4.85 -4.28 10.15
CA SER A 134 -6.12 -3.61 9.85
C SER A 134 -5.97 -2.48 8.81
N PRO A 135 -4.87 -1.69 8.79
CA PRO A 135 -4.59 -0.74 7.73
C PRO A 135 -4.56 -1.39 6.34
N ALA A 136 -3.80 -2.47 6.19
CA ALA A 136 -3.66 -3.17 4.91
C ALA A 136 -5.00 -3.77 4.45
N LEU A 137 -5.74 -4.42 5.34
CA LEU A 137 -7.04 -5.00 5.00
C LEU A 137 -8.09 -3.93 4.64
N ALA A 138 -8.14 -2.82 5.38
CA ALA A 138 -9.05 -1.71 5.09
C ALA A 138 -8.76 -1.10 3.70
N LEU A 139 -7.47 -0.88 3.38
CA LEU A 139 -7.04 -0.40 2.07
C LEU A 139 -7.54 -1.32 0.94
N ILE A 140 -7.38 -2.63 1.09
CA ILE A 140 -7.81 -3.60 0.07
C ILE A 140 -9.33 -3.59 -0.09
N ILE A 141 -10.09 -3.54 0.99
CA ILE A 141 -11.56 -3.49 0.91
C ILE A 141 -12.00 -2.25 0.11
N VAL A 142 -11.46 -1.06 0.41
CA VAL A 142 -11.86 0.15 -0.32
C VAL A 142 -11.33 0.18 -1.75
N ALA A 143 -10.20 -0.46 -2.05
CA ALA A 143 -9.71 -0.61 -3.43
C ALA A 143 -10.67 -1.49 -4.25
N PHE A 144 -11.18 -2.60 -3.70
CA PHE A 144 -12.22 -3.40 -4.34
C PHE A 144 -13.53 -2.63 -4.52
N ILE A 145 -13.96 -1.84 -3.53
CA ILE A 145 -15.12 -0.97 -3.67
C ILE A 145 -14.90 0.02 -4.84
N GLY A 146 -13.73 0.66 -4.90
CA GLY A 146 -13.37 1.55 -6.00
C GLY A 146 -13.39 0.86 -7.37
N ARG A 147 -12.89 -0.41 -7.44
CA ARG A 147 -12.96 -1.25 -8.63
C ARG A 147 -14.41 -1.48 -9.05
N LEU A 148 -15.27 -1.89 -8.15
CA LEU A 148 -16.67 -2.20 -8.46
C LEU A 148 -17.49 -0.96 -8.84
N VAL A 149 -17.14 0.22 -8.33
CA VAL A 149 -17.89 1.46 -8.56
C VAL A 149 -17.39 2.24 -9.79
N PHE A 150 -16.08 2.26 -10.01
CA PHE A 150 -15.47 3.15 -11.02
C PHE A 150 -14.88 2.41 -12.23
N ASP A 151 -14.73 1.09 -12.16
CA ASP A 151 -14.09 0.29 -13.20
C ASP A 151 -15.09 -0.69 -13.83
N ASP A 152 -15.19 -0.71 -15.13
CA ASP A 152 -16.06 -1.61 -15.91
C ASP A 152 -15.32 -2.85 -16.43
N SER A 153 -14.06 -3.04 -16.05
CA SER A 153 -13.25 -4.19 -16.47
C SER A 153 -13.53 -5.47 -15.68
N GLY A 154 -14.31 -5.37 -14.59
CA GLY A 154 -14.58 -6.47 -13.68
C GLY A 154 -13.45 -6.69 -12.65
N ILE A 155 -13.65 -7.63 -11.73
CA ILE A 155 -12.73 -7.88 -10.61
C ILE A 155 -11.35 -8.34 -11.11
N LEU A 156 -11.32 -9.25 -12.07
CA LEU A 156 -10.10 -9.87 -12.60
C LEU A 156 -9.63 -9.23 -13.93
N GLY A 157 -10.26 -8.13 -14.37
CA GLY A 157 -9.96 -7.49 -15.65
C GLY A 157 -10.58 -8.20 -16.85
N LYS A 158 -10.43 -7.53 -18.01
CA LYS A 158 -10.93 -8.07 -19.30
C LYS A 158 -10.05 -9.24 -19.74
N ASN A 159 -10.64 -10.15 -20.54
CA ASN A 159 -9.93 -11.28 -21.16
C ASN A 159 -9.18 -12.19 -20.17
N PHE A 160 -9.74 -12.42 -18.98
CA PHE A 160 -9.08 -13.23 -17.96
C PHE A 160 -8.82 -14.67 -18.42
N LYS A 161 -7.54 -15.07 -18.42
CA LYS A 161 -7.08 -16.44 -18.62
C LYS A 161 -5.95 -16.76 -17.64
N LEU A 162 -6.24 -17.62 -16.69
CA LEU A 162 -5.32 -17.95 -15.59
C LEU A 162 -3.96 -18.47 -16.08
N SER A 163 -3.96 -19.32 -17.10
CA SER A 163 -2.73 -19.89 -17.67
C SER A 163 -1.81 -18.86 -18.33
N GLU A 164 -2.38 -17.80 -18.89
CA GLU A 164 -1.59 -16.70 -19.47
C GLU A 164 -1.02 -15.80 -18.38
N ARG A 165 -1.80 -15.51 -17.34
CA ARG A 165 -1.37 -14.66 -16.23
C ARG A 165 -0.33 -15.30 -15.32
N LEU A 166 -0.40 -16.60 -15.10
CA LEU A 166 0.53 -17.35 -14.26
C LEU A 166 1.63 -18.07 -15.07
N ASN A 167 1.94 -17.58 -16.25
CA ASN A 167 3.07 -18.08 -17.02
C ASN A 167 4.38 -17.46 -16.47
N TYR A 168 5.17 -18.27 -15.77
CA TYR A 168 6.40 -17.84 -15.09
C TYR A 168 7.65 -18.25 -15.87
N ASN A 169 8.59 -17.32 -15.99
CA ASN A 169 9.96 -17.62 -16.36
C ASN A 169 10.75 -18.02 -15.11
N LEU A 170 11.19 -19.27 -15.04
CA LEU A 170 11.84 -19.83 -13.85
C LEU A 170 13.12 -19.08 -13.46
N ASN A 171 13.94 -18.63 -14.42
CA ASN A 171 15.17 -17.89 -14.14
C ASN A 171 14.88 -16.52 -13.53
N GLN A 172 13.91 -15.79 -14.09
CA GLN A 172 13.49 -14.50 -13.54
C GLN A 172 12.86 -14.68 -12.17
N THR A 173 12.02 -15.68 -11.98
CA THR A 173 11.42 -15.98 -10.69
C THR A 173 12.48 -16.27 -9.64
N ALA A 174 13.45 -17.16 -9.94
CA ALA A 174 14.54 -17.48 -9.02
C ALA A 174 15.39 -16.25 -8.66
N PHE A 175 15.66 -15.35 -9.63
CA PHE A 175 16.34 -14.08 -9.39
C PHE A 175 15.58 -13.22 -8.37
N HIS A 176 14.27 -13.06 -8.55
CA HIS A 176 13.46 -12.25 -7.64
C HIS A 176 13.28 -12.88 -6.25
N LEU A 177 13.18 -14.23 -6.16
CA LEU A 177 13.11 -14.92 -4.88
C LEU A 177 14.40 -14.75 -4.07
N LEU A 178 15.57 -14.84 -4.73
CA LEU A 178 16.86 -14.59 -4.09
C LEU A 178 16.96 -13.12 -3.61
N ALA A 179 16.58 -12.17 -4.45
CA ALA A 179 16.57 -10.75 -4.08
C ALA A 179 15.62 -10.47 -2.91
N ALA A 180 14.41 -11.06 -2.92
CA ALA A 180 13.44 -10.93 -1.85
C ALA A 180 13.95 -11.50 -0.52
N TYR A 181 14.67 -12.66 -0.55
CA TYR A 181 15.31 -13.20 0.65
C TYR A 181 16.39 -12.25 1.19
N ALA A 182 17.25 -11.74 0.33
CA ALA A 182 18.32 -10.82 0.74
C ALA A 182 17.76 -9.52 1.34
N ILE A 183 16.71 -8.95 0.73
CA ILE A 183 16.01 -7.77 1.25
C ILE A 183 15.38 -8.10 2.61
N ALA A 184 14.64 -9.20 2.71
CA ALA A 184 13.99 -9.62 3.96
C ALA A 184 15.02 -9.81 5.09
N LEU A 185 16.13 -10.48 4.80
CA LEU A 185 17.20 -10.70 5.78
C LEU A 185 17.80 -9.39 6.29
N GLY A 186 18.15 -8.47 5.38
CA GLY A 186 18.66 -7.16 5.77
C GLY A 186 17.66 -6.34 6.57
N MET A 187 16.38 -6.34 6.16
CA MET A 187 15.35 -5.58 6.87
C MET A 187 15.00 -6.19 8.23
N THR A 188 14.99 -7.52 8.35
CA THR A 188 14.77 -8.20 9.64
C THR A 188 15.93 -7.94 10.60
N TYR A 189 17.18 -7.91 10.10
CA TYR A 189 18.33 -7.48 10.90
C TYR A 189 18.15 -6.04 11.43
N PHE A 190 17.67 -5.11 10.60
CA PHE A 190 17.40 -3.75 11.08
C PHE A 190 16.25 -3.71 12.10
N VAL A 191 15.23 -4.55 11.99
CA VAL A 191 14.20 -4.70 13.02
C VAL A 191 14.82 -5.18 14.33
N GLU A 192 15.72 -6.16 14.28
CA GLU A 192 16.42 -6.70 15.47
C GLU A 192 17.21 -5.61 16.20
N ILE A 193 18.00 -4.80 15.48
CA ILE A 193 18.87 -3.79 16.11
C ILE A 193 18.15 -2.49 16.48
N THR A 194 17.06 -2.14 15.80
CA THR A 194 16.32 -0.88 16.07
C THR A 194 15.13 -1.08 17.00
N GLY A 195 14.59 -2.30 17.09
CA GLY A 195 13.34 -2.59 17.78
C GLY A 195 12.09 -2.05 17.07
N VAL A 196 12.22 -1.57 15.80
CA VAL A 196 11.10 -1.00 15.03
C VAL A 196 10.61 -1.96 13.95
N PRO A 197 9.49 -2.69 14.16
CA PRO A 197 8.99 -3.67 13.19
C PRO A 197 8.67 -3.09 11.81
N THR A 198 8.27 -1.83 11.76
CA THR A 198 7.91 -1.13 10.51
C THR A 198 9.11 -0.53 9.77
N PHE A 199 10.35 -0.70 10.23
CA PHE A 199 11.54 -0.10 9.62
C PHE A 199 11.62 -0.38 8.11
N GLY A 200 11.58 -1.65 7.71
CA GLY A 200 11.69 -2.05 6.31
C GLY A 200 10.49 -1.64 5.45
N PHE A 201 9.30 -1.55 6.06
CA PHE A 201 8.10 -1.01 5.42
C PHE A 201 8.28 0.48 5.07
N LEU A 202 8.75 1.27 6.01
CA LEU A 202 8.97 2.71 5.84
C LEU A 202 10.08 2.98 4.82
N LEU A 203 11.20 2.25 4.90
CA LEU A 203 12.30 2.36 3.95
C LEU A 203 11.84 1.97 2.54
N GLY A 204 11.09 0.87 2.41
CA GLY A 204 10.53 0.42 1.16
C GLY A 204 9.52 1.42 0.55
N GLY A 205 8.78 2.15 1.38
CA GLY A 205 7.93 3.26 0.95
C GLY A 205 8.74 4.42 0.38
N LEU A 206 9.81 4.85 1.08
CA LEU A 206 10.68 5.92 0.61
C LEU A 206 11.39 5.57 -0.71
N VAL A 207 11.83 4.32 -0.87
CA VAL A 207 12.54 3.85 -2.08
C VAL A 207 11.68 3.97 -3.34
N LEU A 208 10.35 3.96 -3.24
CA LEU A 208 9.47 4.19 -4.38
C LEU A 208 9.65 5.58 -5.04
N ALA A 209 10.26 6.54 -4.33
CA ALA A 209 10.63 7.83 -4.91
C ALA A 209 11.51 7.71 -6.17
N PHE A 210 12.39 6.72 -6.22
CA PHE A 210 13.22 6.48 -7.41
C PHE A 210 12.39 6.15 -8.66
N GLY A 211 11.27 5.43 -8.49
CA GLY A 211 10.33 5.16 -9.57
C GLY A 211 9.69 6.43 -10.14
N MET A 212 9.47 7.44 -9.30
CA MET A 212 8.95 8.75 -9.74
C MET A 212 9.96 9.52 -10.59
N PHE A 213 11.25 9.23 -10.46
CA PHE A 213 12.33 9.79 -11.28
C PHE A 213 12.70 8.90 -12.49
N GLY A 214 11.88 7.90 -12.80
CA GLY A 214 12.08 7.02 -13.95
C GLY A 214 13.07 5.86 -13.71
N VAL A 215 13.55 5.66 -12.48
CA VAL A 215 14.37 4.50 -12.13
C VAL A 215 13.45 3.35 -11.69
N PRO A 216 13.36 2.24 -12.44
CA PRO A 216 12.42 1.16 -12.15
C PRO A 216 12.90 0.35 -10.94
N ILE A 217 12.47 0.74 -9.74
CA ILE A 217 12.72 -0.01 -8.51
C ILE A 217 11.47 -0.79 -8.12
N PRO A 218 11.57 -2.12 -7.93
CA PRO A 218 10.45 -2.93 -7.49
C PRO A 218 9.99 -2.53 -6.08
N ALA A 219 8.67 -2.53 -5.85
CA ALA A 219 8.12 -2.42 -4.51
C ALA A 219 8.58 -3.60 -3.65
N ASN A 220 9.10 -3.34 -2.45
CA ASN A 220 9.63 -4.36 -1.54
C ASN A 220 9.16 -4.19 -0.09
N HIS A 221 8.37 -3.17 0.22
CA HIS A 221 7.87 -2.91 1.57
C HIS A 221 7.02 -4.05 2.14
N HIS A 222 6.28 -4.78 1.31
CA HIS A 222 5.54 -5.97 1.72
C HIS A 222 6.47 -7.14 2.08
N VAL A 223 7.55 -7.34 1.32
CA VAL A 223 8.60 -8.33 1.61
C VAL A 223 9.17 -8.10 3.01
N SER A 224 9.51 -6.85 3.30
CA SER A 224 10.07 -6.43 4.58
C SER A 224 9.07 -6.56 5.73
N MET A 225 7.80 -6.16 5.51
CA MET A 225 6.79 -6.18 6.56
C MET A 225 6.38 -7.60 6.95
N VAL A 226 6.21 -8.49 5.96
CA VAL A 226 5.88 -9.90 6.22
C VAL A 226 7.02 -10.61 6.94
N ALA A 227 8.28 -10.35 6.57
CA ALA A 227 9.44 -10.87 7.29
C ALA A 227 9.50 -10.33 8.74
N ALA A 228 9.12 -9.07 8.97
CA ALA A 228 9.04 -8.49 10.32
C ALA A 228 7.96 -9.17 11.17
N PHE A 229 6.79 -9.48 10.61
CA PHE A 229 5.77 -10.28 11.30
C PHE A 229 6.30 -11.67 11.66
N ALA A 230 6.96 -12.34 10.71
CA ALA A 230 7.55 -13.65 10.94
C ALA A 230 8.64 -13.59 12.04
N PHE A 231 9.45 -12.54 12.08
CA PHE A 231 10.45 -12.33 13.13
C PHE A 231 9.82 -12.12 14.51
N GLY A 232 8.67 -11.45 14.58
CA GLY A 232 7.93 -11.29 15.83
C GLY A 232 7.41 -12.60 16.41
N VAL A 233 7.20 -13.63 15.60
CA VAL A 233 6.76 -14.98 15.99
C VAL A 233 7.95 -15.92 16.18
N ILE A 234 8.92 -15.85 15.26
CA ILE A 234 10.12 -16.69 15.22
C ILE A 234 11.33 -15.74 15.27
N PRO A 235 11.89 -15.45 16.47
CA PRO A 235 12.96 -14.46 16.63
C PRO A 235 14.32 -15.00 16.12
N ASN A 236 14.35 -15.31 14.83
CA ASN A 236 15.52 -15.75 14.08
C ASN A 236 15.49 -15.11 12.70
N ILE A 237 16.44 -14.20 12.43
CA ILE A 237 16.47 -13.40 11.20
C ILE A 237 16.55 -14.27 9.93
N TRP A 238 17.25 -15.40 9.98
CA TRP A 238 17.42 -16.30 8.84
C TRP A 238 16.13 -17.02 8.48
N ILE A 239 15.40 -17.49 9.50
CA ILE A 239 14.09 -18.15 9.32
C ILE A 239 13.03 -17.14 8.90
N ALA A 240 12.97 -16.01 9.57
CA ALA A 240 12.02 -14.93 9.25
C ALA A 240 12.21 -14.42 7.81
N ALA A 241 13.45 -14.33 7.33
CA ALA A 241 13.76 -13.92 5.96
C ALA A 241 13.18 -14.83 4.88
N ILE A 242 12.88 -16.12 5.18
CA ILE A 242 12.24 -17.05 4.23
C ILE A 242 10.84 -16.55 3.82
N PHE A 243 10.17 -15.81 4.68
CA PHE A 243 8.86 -15.22 4.39
C PHE A 243 8.93 -14.08 3.36
N GLY A 244 10.10 -13.50 3.12
CA GLY A 244 10.29 -12.50 2.06
C GLY A 244 10.01 -13.04 0.65
N PRO A 245 10.64 -14.12 0.20
CA PRO A 245 10.29 -14.81 -1.05
C PRO A 245 8.82 -15.19 -1.17
N LEU A 246 8.21 -15.68 -0.09
CA LEU A 246 6.79 -16.04 -0.07
C LEU A 246 5.91 -14.80 -0.26
N ALA A 247 6.24 -13.69 0.41
CA ALA A 247 5.55 -12.43 0.25
C ALA A 247 5.70 -11.86 -1.17
N TRP A 248 6.92 -11.91 -1.73
CA TRP A 248 7.14 -11.46 -3.11
C TRP A 248 6.31 -12.27 -4.11
N LEU A 249 6.34 -13.60 -4.02
CA LEU A 249 5.57 -14.47 -4.92
C LEU A 249 4.06 -14.23 -4.80
N THR A 250 3.56 -14.08 -3.57
CA THR A 250 2.15 -13.78 -3.33
C THR A 250 1.76 -12.45 -3.95
N ALA A 251 2.55 -11.40 -3.77
CA ALA A 251 2.27 -10.08 -4.35
C ALA A 251 2.32 -10.12 -5.90
N ASP A 252 3.26 -10.87 -6.50
CA ASP A 252 3.33 -11.03 -7.95
C ASP A 252 2.10 -11.78 -8.50
N VAL A 253 1.67 -12.86 -7.85
CA VAL A 253 0.42 -13.55 -8.19
C VAL A 253 -0.77 -12.60 -8.11
N LEU A 254 -0.91 -11.85 -7.03
CA LEU A 254 -2.01 -10.90 -6.85
C LEU A 254 -1.98 -9.77 -7.88
N ALA A 255 -0.79 -9.26 -8.23
CA ALA A 255 -0.63 -8.26 -9.28
C ALA A 255 -1.11 -8.79 -10.63
N ARG A 256 -0.70 -10.00 -10.98
CA ARG A 256 -1.12 -10.65 -12.24
C ARG A 256 -2.62 -10.93 -12.29
N LEU A 257 -3.21 -11.30 -11.16
CA LEU A 257 -4.65 -11.59 -11.08
C LEU A 257 -5.48 -10.32 -11.14
N PHE A 258 -5.11 -9.27 -10.39
CA PHE A 258 -5.97 -8.12 -10.15
C PHE A 258 -5.57 -6.83 -10.88
N ASN A 259 -4.36 -6.73 -11.44
CA ASN A 259 -3.89 -5.50 -12.09
C ASN A 259 -3.53 -5.67 -13.58
N THR A 260 -4.02 -6.72 -14.22
CA THR A 260 -3.88 -6.94 -15.67
C THR A 260 -5.20 -6.63 -16.37
N ASP A 261 -5.16 -5.84 -17.44
CA ASP A 261 -6.32 -5.43 -18.25
C ASP A 261 -7.44 -4.77 -17.43
N VAL A 262 -7.05 -3.87 -16.55
CA VAL A 262 -7.93 -3.15 -15.61
C VAL A 262 -7.73 -1.65 -15.70
N GLU A 263 -8.73 -0.91 -15.24
CA GLU A 263 -8.79 0.55 -15.25
C GLU A 263 -8.79 1.18 -13.84
N SER A 264 -8.44 0.38 -12.84
CA SER A 264 -8.24 0.79 -11.45
C SER A 264 -7.10 0.00 -10.83
N HIS A 265 -6.69 0.31 -9.61
CA HIS A 265 -5.59 -0.37 -8.94
C HIS A 265 -6.08 -1.08 -7.68
N ILE A 266 -5.67 -2.34 -7.50
CA ILE A 266 -5.74 -3.08 -6.24
C ILE A 266 -4.31 -3.31 -5.80
N ASP A 267 -3.95 -2.87 -4.58
CA ASP A 267 -2.56 -2.88 -4.13
C ASP A 267 -2.08 -4.29 -3.72
N PRO A 268 -1.25 -4.98 -4.53
CA PRO A 268 -0.80 -6.33 -4.22
C PRO A 268 0.07 -6.40 -2.96
N PRO A 269 0.95 -5.41 -2.66
CA PRO A 269 1.65 -5.33 -1.40
C PRO A 269 0.75 -5.33 -0.17
N ALA A 270 -0.25 -4.46 -0.11
CA ALA A 270 -1.16 -4.40 1.02
C ALA A 270 -1.98 -5.70 1.15
N PHE A 271 -2.41 -6.29 0.03
CA PHE A 271 -3.10 -7.57 0.05
C PHE A 271 -2.23 -8.68 0.65
N THR A 272 -0.96 -8.72 0.25
CA THR A 272 0.03 -9.67 0.81
C THR A 272 0.23 -9.46 2.31
N ILE A 273 0.41 -8.21 2.76
CA ILE A 273 0.55 -7.87 4.17
C ILE A 273 -0.67 -8.33 4.97
N ALA A 274 -1.89 -8.05 4.48
CA ALA A 274 -3.12 -8.48 5.14
C ALA A 274 -3.21 -10.01 5.26
N LEU A 275 -2.94 -10.76 4.19
CA LEU A 275 -2.97 -12.22 4.19
C LEU A 275 -1.97 -12.83 5.19
N PHE A 276 -0.70 -12.42 5.13
CA PHE A 276 0.32 -12.96 6.01
C PHE A 276 0.15 -12.53 7.46
N SER A 277 -0.37 -11.33 7.71
CA SER A 277 -0.68 -10.90 9.07
C SER A 277 -1.79 -11.76 9.71
N MET A 278 -2.83 -12.14 8.94
CA MET A 278 -3.87 -13.06 9.44
C MET A 278 -3.31 -14.43 9.80
N ILE A 279 -2.26 -14.89 9.14
CA ILE A 279 -1.60 -16.16 9.47
C ILE A 279 -0.66 -15.95 10.67
N LEU A 280 0.32 -15.07 10.55
CA LEU A 280 1.43 -14.95 11.48
C LEU A 280 1.06 -14.34 12.84
N LEU A 281 0.06 -13.46 12.89
CA LEU A 281 -0.34 -12.83 14.17
C LEU A 281 -1.32 -13.68 14.98
N ASN A 282 -1.78 -14.82 14.45
CA ASN A 282 -2.73 -15.71 15.11
C ASN A 282 -2.14 -17.10 15.48
N ILE A 283 -0.82 -17.26 15.32
CA ILE A 283 -0.07 -18.46 15.73
C ILE A 283 0.38 -18.35 17.19
#